data_ed1bf67051b0058cec848f147ed61882
#
_entry.id   ed1bf67051b0058cec848f147ed61882
#
_cell.length_a   1.000
_cell.length_b   1.000
_cell.length_c   1.000
_cell.angle_alpha   90.00
_cell.angle_beta   90.00
_cell.angle_gamma   90.00
#
_symmetry.space_group_name_H-M   'P 1'
#
loop_
_entity.id
_entity.type
_entity.pdbx_description
1 polymer ?
#
loop_
_entity_poly.entity_id
_entity_poly.type
_entity_poly.pdbx_seq_one_letter_code
_entity_poly.pdbx_strand_id
1 'polypeptide(L)'
;MIIQGKKVTKNFGGMPLFEGLDFQIKAQEKIGLIGHNGAGKTTLFKLITREEEPTEGTISQQKGLTIGCLPQIFENSTQTVQMYLQQSFPSIEKLQAQLHYLEKKMSDSTLDLEKILVQYDRCQQAYEEKGGYQLEDRIQSMLKGIGLEGKSKSLVSELSGGQRARVELMKALLQEPDLLLLDEPTNHLDIKGIQWLENFLKASKQAVLVISHDRAFLDEIVTRILEIEDGQMFTFSGNYTFYVKQKKQQLEELQKNYDLQQKELQRLRLMIRRYRQWGNEGDNEKFFKKAKELEKRLAKIEEIRPPKKQGKRLEGLQEASRSGTEVAIAEDLGIIRGDRLLFSESEFTIFRGEKIAVLGENGAGKSTLLKLILGEIEPDEGIIRIGASIKIGYLPQTITFENLDERVVDFAQSIIGNTQKSRQTLAHYGFYSEDVFKRLKDLSGGEQVRLWLMKLMQEKTNFLIMDEPTNHMDISMREEIEELLTEFKATLLVVTHDRYFLNQSFDQALEIKDGQVTKHPIFTRKV
;
A
#
# COMPACT_ATOMS: atom_id res chain seq x y z
N MET A 1 11.64 24.55 9.99
CA MET A 1 10.81 23.52 10.66
C MET A 1 9.37 24.01 10.56
N ILE A 2 8.51 23.21 9.93
CA ILE A 2 7.11 23.58 9.69
C ILE A 2 6.15 22.91 10.67
N ILE A 3 6.47 21.67 11.12
CA ILE A 3 5.73 20.94 12.17
C ILE A 3 6.69 20.31 13.16
N GLN A 4 6.31 20.30 14.44
CA GLN A 4 6.99 19.59 15.51
C GLN A 4 5.97 18.94 16.45
N GLY A 5 6.05 17.62 16.61
CA GLY A 5 5.37 16.85 17.67
C GLY A 5 6.33 16.58 18.82
N LYS A 6 5.86 16.78 20.06
CA LYS A 6 6.61 16.49 21.28
C LYS A 6 5.77 15.62 22.21
N LYS A 7 6.29 14.42 22.53
CA LYS A 7 5.68 13.44 23.42
C LYS A 7 4.20 13.19 23.09
N VAL A 8 3.89 13.10 21.80
CA VAL A 8 2.52 12.94 21.32
C VAL A 8 2.01 11.55 21.65
N THR A 9 0.93 11.47 22.43
CA THR A 9 0.26 10.24 22.83
C THR A 9 -1.18 10.28 22.34
N LYS A 10 -1.68 9.15 21.85
CA LYS A 10 -3.09 8.98 21.47
C LYS A 10 -3.63 7.67 22.00
N ASN A 11 -4.76 7.75 22.70
CA ASN A 11 -5.46 6.60 23.27
C ASN A 11 -6.85 6.49 22.66
N PHE A 12 -7.31 5.26 22.43
CA PHE A 12 -8.70 4.94 22.08
C PHE A 12 -9.27 3.94 23.07
N GLY A 13 -10.40 4.28 23.68
CA GLY A 13 -11.08 3.37 24.61
C GLY A 13 -10.22 2.92 25.81
N GLY A 14 -9.25 3.74 26.24
CA GLY A 14 -8.33 3.41 27.33
C GLY A 14 -7.10 2.60 26.92
N MET A 15 -6.99 2.20 25.66
CA MET A 15 -5.78 1.54 25.12
C MET A 15 -4.93 2.55 24.34
N PRO A 16 -3.61 2.61 24.59
CA PRO A 16 -2.72 3.46 23.83
C PRO A 16 -2.54 2.92 22.40
N LEU A 17 -2.75 3.79 21.42
CA LEU A 17 -2.39 3.52 20.02
C LEU A 17 -0.89 3.75 19.83
N PHE A 18 -0.39 4.85 20.36
CA PHE A 18 1.04 5.17 20.47
C PHE A 18 1.29 6.12 21.64
N GLU A 19 2.51 6.09 22.17
CA GLU A 19 2.90 6.84 23.36
C GLU A 19 4.20 7.61 23.14
N GLY A 20 4.14 8.90 23.45
CA GLY A 20 5.34 9.75 23.51
C GLY A 20 6.08 9.93 22.18
N LEU A 21 5.36 9.99 21.05
CA LEU A 21 5.99 10.19 19.75
C LEU A 21 6.66 11.57 19.65
N ASP A 22 7.93 11.58 19.26
CA ASP A 22 8.69 12.78 18.92
C ASP A 22 8.98 12.81 17.42
N PHE A 23 8.53 13.84 16.73
CA PHE A 23 8.79 14.00 15.30
C PHE A 23 8.89 15.46 14.87
N GLN A 24 9.52 15.69 13.73
CA GLN A 24 9.62 17.00 13.11
C GLN A 24 9.59 16.90 11.59
N ILE A 25 8.97 17.88 10.96
CA ILE A 25 8.89 18.02 9.50
C ILE A 25 9.53 19.37 9.13
N LYS A 26 10.46 19.34 8.19
CA LYS A 26 11.12 20.54 7.65
C LYS A 26 10.50 20.95 6.33
N ALA A 27 10.67 22.22 5.95
CA ALA A 27 10.26 22.70 4.64
C ALA A 27 10.97 21.91 3.52
N GLN A 28 10.25 21.62 2.45
CA GLN A 28 10.72 20.91 1.25
C GLN A 28 11.19 19.45 1.49
N GLU A 29 11.02 18.92 2.70
CA GLU A 29 11.43 17.57 3.03
C GLU A 29 10.41 16.55 2.51
N LYS A 30 10.88 15.42 1.97
CA LYS A 30 10.06 14.32 1.50
C LYS A 30 10.20 13.15 2.47
N ILE A 31 9.14 12.85 3.22
CA ILE A 31 9.17 11.89 4.33
C ILE A 31 8.19 10.75 4.03
N GLY A 32 8.66 9.52 4.15
CA GLY A 32 7.81 8.33 4.16
C GLY A 32 7.38 7.98 5.59
N LEU A 33 6.10 7.74 5.81
CA LEU A 33 5.57 7.22 7.08
C LEU A 33 5.15 5.77 6.90
N ILE A 34 5.85 4.87 7.55
CA ILE A 34 5.62 3.42 7.46
C ILE A 34 5.26 2.83 8.82
N GLY A 35 4.73 1.62 8.82
CA GLY A 35 4.33 0.85 10.00
C GLY A 35 3.22 -0.13 9.66
N HIS A 36 2.97 -1.11 10.52
CA HIS A 36 1.90 -2.09 10.34
C HIS A 36 0.52 -1.44 10.19
N ASN A 37 -0.43 -2.18 9.62
CA ASN A 37 -1.81 -1.75 9.60
C ASN A 37 -2.32 -1.62 11.04
N GLY A 38 -3.01 -0.50 11.33
CA GLY A 38 -3.45 -0.19 12.70
C GLY A 38 -2.38 0.47 13.59
N ALA A 39 -1.14 0.71 13.13
CA ALA A 39 -0.11 1.39 13.91
C ALA A 39 -0.40 2.89 14.20
N GLY A 40 -1.46 3.45 13.61
CA GLY A 40 -1.87 4.84 13.85
C GLY A 40 -1.35 5.85 12.82
N LYS A 41 -0.90 5.41 11.65
CA LYS A 41 -0.41 6.30 10.57
C LYS A 41 -1.45 7.35 10.17
N THR A 42 -2.66 6.94 9.81
CA THR A 42 -3.77 7.84 9.45
C THR A 42 -4.22 8.71 10.64
N THR A 43 -4.17 8.17 11.87
CA THR A 43 -4.44 8.95 13.09
C THR A 43 -3.41 10.07 13.27
N LEU A 44 -2.13 9.81 12.98
CA LEU A 44 -1.11 10.85 13.01
C LEU A 44 -1.41 11.96 11.99
N PHE A 45 -1.93 11.63 10.79
CA PHE A 45 -2.38 12.64 9.82
C PHE A 45 -3.50 13.49 10.40
N LYS A 46 -4.52 12.89 11.00
CA LYS A 46 -5.64 13.61 11.64
C LYS A 46 -5.18 14.51 12.79
N LEU A 47 -4.17 14.10 13.55
CA LEU A 47 -3.55 14.96 14.57
C LEU A 47 -2.78 16.13 13.95
N ILE A 48 -2.11 15.92 12.82
CA ILE A 48 -1.41 16.98 12.09
C ILE A 48 -2.39 17.94 11.45
N THR A 49 -3.52 17.48 10.88
CA THR A 49 -4.57 18.33 10.32
C THR A 49 -5.43 19.02 11.37
N ARG A 50 -5.30 18.62 12.65
CA ARG A 50 -6.13 19.06 13.79
C ARG A 50 -7.59 18.62 13.69
N GLU A 51 -7.88 17.60 12.94
CA GLU A 51 -9.18 16.92 12.95
C GLU A 51 -9.39 16.13 14.26
N GLU A 52 -8.28 15.70 14.87
CA GLU A 52 -8.26 15.10 16.21
C GLU A 52 -7.22 15.79 17.09
N GLU A 53 -7.41 15.73 18.41
CA GLU A 53 -6.43 16.23 19.38
C GLU A 53 -5.63 15.08 20.00
N PRO A 54 -4.34 15.27 20.32
CA PRO A 54 -3.56 14.29 21.07
C PRO A 54 -4.11 14.16 22.49
N THR A 55 -4.02 12.94 23.07
CA THR A 55 -4.40 12.70 24.48
C THR A 55 -3.39 13.36 25.42
N GLU A 56 -2.09 13.29 25.06
CA GLU A 56 -1.00 13.97 25.76
C GLU A 56 0.04 14.47 24.75
N GLY A 57 0.86 15.41 25.18
CA GLY A 57 1.89 16.04 24.36
C GLY A 57 1.35 17.21 23.53
N THR A 58 2.13 17.69 22.57
CA THR A 58 1.78 18.87 21.76
C THR A 58 2.26 18.73 20.33
N ILE A 59 1.47 19.26 19.38
CA ILE A 59 1.87 19.41 17.98
C ILE A 59 1.89 20.91 17.67
N SER A 60 3.08 21.44 17.40
CA SER A 60 3.32 22.83 17.03
C SER A 60 3.46 22.97 15.52
N GLN A 61 2.78 23.97 14.95
CA GLN A 61 2.80 24.27 13.52
C GLN A 61 3.29 25.69 13.29
N GLN A 62 3.99 25.92 12.19
CA GLN A 62 4.37 27.26 11.77
C GLN A 62 3.11 28.10 11.51
N LYS A 63 3.13 29.36 11.93
CA LYS A 63 2.00 30.28 11.74
C LYS A 63 1.74 30.49 10.24
N GLY A 64 0.50 30.31 9.82
CA GLY A 64 0.09 30.46 8.43
C GLY A 64 0.43 29.25 7.53
N LEU A 65 0.83 28.11 8.10
CA LEU A 65 1.10 26.87 7.35
C LEU A 65 -0.16 26.40 6.63
N THR A 66 -0.05 26.17 5.32
CA THR A 66 -1.09 25.54 4.52
C THR A 66 -0.84 24.06 4.41
N ILE A 67 -1.87 23.24 4.70
CA ILE A 67 -1.80 21.78 4.65
C ILE A 67 -2.81 21.28 3.63
N GLY A 68 -2.34 20.53 2.62
CA GLY A 68 -3.16 19.76 1.70
C GLY A 68 -3.21 18.30 2.15
N CYS A 69 -4.40 17.72 2.15
CA CYS A 69 -4.59 16.33 2.52
C CYS A 69 -5.42 15.61 1.45
N LEU A 70 -5.05 14.39 1.12
CA LEU A 70 -5.88 13.51 0.31
C LEU A 70 -6.97 12.91 1.20
N PRO A 71 -8.27 13.22 0.99
CA PRO A 71 -9.34 12.69 1.81
C PRO A 71 -9.56 11.20 1.55
N GLN A 72 -9.94 10.44 2.58
CA GLN A 72 -10.30 9.02 2.44
C GLN A 72 -11.73 8.82 1.91
N ILE A 73 -12.60 9.79 2.09
CA ILE A 73 -14.00 9.77 1.62
C ILE A 73 -14.15 10.83 0.54
N PHE A 74 -14.62 10.42 -0.62
CA PHE A 74 -14.78 11.31 -1.77
C PHE A 74 -16.19 11.90 -1.80
N GLU A 75 -16.29 13.22 -1.93
CA GLU A 75 -17.57 13.91 -2.08
C GLU A 75 -18.19 13.62 -3.45
N ASN A 76 -19.48 13.31 -3.46
CA ASN A 76 -20.25 13.27 -4.69
C ASN A 76 -20.58 14.69 -5.12
N SER A 77 -20.02 15.13 -6.24
CA SER A 77 -20.34 16.42 -6.84
C SER A 77 -21.03 16.26 -8.19
N THR A 78 -22.04 17.07 -8.44
CA THR A 78 -22.73 17.16 -9.73
C THR A 78 -22.05 18.10 -10.71
N GLN A 79 -20.88 18.61 -10.36
CA GLN A 79 -20.08 19.50 -11.19
C GLN A 79 -19.21 18.70 -12.16
N THR A 80 -18.75 19.37 -13.23
CA THR A 80 -17.72 18.80 -14.10
C THR A 80 -16.39 18.72 -13.37
N VAL A 81 -15.53 17.79 -13.77
CA VAL A 81 -14.18 17.62 -13.19
C VAL A 81 -13.40 18.94 -13.24
N GLN A 82 -13.48 19.68 -14.36
CA GLN A 82 -12.81 20.97 -14.50
C GLN A 82 -13.31 21.98 -13.48
N MET A 83 -14.61 22.16 -13.34
CA MET A 83 -15.19 23.09 -12.36
C MET A 83 -14.84 22.70 -10.93
N TYR A 84 -14.89 21.41 -10.61
CA TYR A 84 -14.55 20.89 -9.30
C TYR A 84 -13.10 21.19 -8.90
N LEU A 85 -12.16 21.06 -9.84
CA LEU A 85 -10.76 21.39 -9.61
C LEU A 85 -10.53 22.92 -9.53
N GLN A 86 -11.23 23.72 -10.33
CA GLN A 86 -11.16 25.18 -10.31
C GLN A 86 -11.64 25.80 -9.00
N GLN A 87 -12.59 25.15 -8.28
CA GLN A 87 -13.05 25.59 -6.96
C GLN A 87 -11.93 25.71 -5.90
N SER A 88 -10.81 25.01 -6.11
CA SER A 88 -9.63 25.18 -5.27
C SER A 88 -9.00 26.58 -5.36
N PHE A 89 -9.44 27.38 -6.34
CA PHE A 89 -8.94 28.74 -6.62
C PHE A 89 -10.09 29.75 -6.67
N PRO A 90 -10.74 30.07 -5.54
CA PRO A 90 -11.95 30.89 -5.51
C PRO A 90 -11.81 32.27 -6.17
N SER A 91 -10.59 32.82 -6.16
CA SER A 91 -10.31 34.12 -6.80
C SER A 91 -10.28 34.04 -8.33
N ILE A 92 -9.84 32.92 -8.90
CA ILE A 92 -9.82 32.67 -10.36
C ILE A 92 -11.24 32.32 -10.82
N GLU A 93 -11.96 31.49 -10.05
CA GLU A 93 -13.33 31.12 -10.32
C GLU A 93 -14.26 32.35 -10.40
N LYS A 94 -14.15 33.28 -9.43
CA LYS A 94 -14.92 34.52 -9.44
C LYS A 94 -14.64 35.38 -10.67
N LEU A 95 -13.38 35.49 -11.07
CA LEU A 95 -13.00 36.25 -12.26
C LEU A 95 -13.50 35.58 -13.54
N GLN A 96 -13.44 34.27 -13.64
CA GLN A 96 -13.97 33.51 -14.77
C GLN A 96 -15.49 33.66 -14.89
N ALA A 97 -16.22 33.55 -13.78
CA ALA A 97 -17.66 33.79 -13.76
C ALA A 97 -18.01 35.23 -14.18
N GLN A 98 -17.19 36.20 -13.78
CA GLN A 98 -17.37 37.61 -14.14
C GLN A 98 -17.08 37.85 -15.63
N LEU A 99 -16.06 37.21 -16.20
CA LEU A 99 -15.80 37.25 -17.65
C LEU A 99 -16.99 36.70 -18.43
N HIS A 100 -17.48 35.51 -18.10
CA HIS A 100 -18.67 34.94 -18.75
C HIS A 100 -19.93 35.80 -18.65
N TYR A 101 -20.10 36.46 -17.49
CA TYR A 101 -21.21 37.39 -17.32
C TYR A 101 -21.10 38.61 -18.25
N LEU A 102 -19.86 39.16 -18.38
CA LEU A 102 -19.59 40.29 -19.26
C LEU A 102 -19.75 39.89 -20.77
N GLU A 103 -19.28 38.70 -21.15
CA GLU A 103 -19.45 38.14 -22.50
C GLU A 103 -20.94 38.04 -22.88
N LYS A 104 -21.80 37.55 -21.98
CA LYS A 104 -23.24 37.52 -22.20
C LYS A 104 -23.83 38.92 -22.35
N LYS A 105 -23.32 39.90 -21.58
CA LYS A 105 -23.79 41.29 -21.69
C LYS A 105 -23.36 41.95 -23.00
N MET A 106 -22.24 41.58 -23.58
CA MET A 106 -21.80 42.08 -24.89
C MET A 106 -22.74 41.67 -26.03
N SER A 107 -23.47 40.57 -25.84
CA SER A 107 -24.46 40.10 -26.82
C SER A 107 -25.79 40.87 -26.75
N ASP A 108 -26.00 41.76 -25.77
CA ASP A 108 -27.19 42.57 -25.61
C ASP A 108 -26.98 43.97 -26.23
N SER A 109 -27.58 44.19 -27.38
CA SER A 109 -27.46 45.43 -28.16
C SER A 109 -28.05 46.67 -27.48
N THR A 110 -28.70 46.54 -26.33
CA THR A 110 -29.30 47.65 -25.57
C THR A 110 -28.34 48.31 -24.55
N LEU A 111 -27.19 47.72 -24.32
CA LEU A 111 -26.22 48.14 -23.30
C LEU A 111 -25.05 48.91 -23.90
N ASP A 112 -24.43 49.79 -23.08
CA ASP A 112 -23.23 50.58 -23.43
C ASP A 112 -22.02 49.64 -23.61
N LEU A 113 -21.73 49.28 -24.84
CA LEU A 113 -20.69 48.31 -25.22
C LEU A 113 -19.29 48.77 -24.81
N GLU A 114 -18.97 50.09 -24.88
CA GLU A 114 -17.65 50.62 -24.50
C GLU A 114 -17.37 50.40 -23.02
N LYS A 115 -18.34 50.64 -22.15
CA LYS A 115 -18.19 50.43 -20.72
C LYS A 115 -18.01 48.95 -20.37
N ILE A 116 -18.72 48.07 -21.08
CA ILE A 116 -18.60 46.61 -20.87
C ILE A 116 -17.24 46.13 -21.32
N LEU A 117 -16.68 46.59 -22.44
CA LEU A 117 -15.36 46.26 -22.92
C LEU A 117 -14.27 46.65 -21.92
N VAL A 118 -14.34 47.88 -21.38
CA VAL A 118 -13.37 48.34 -20.35
C VAL A 118 -13.42 47.45 -19.09
N GLN A 119 -14.60 47.01 -18.68
CA GLN A 119 -14.72 46.10 -17.53
C GLN A 119 -14.19 44.70 -17.87
N TYR A 120 -14.43 44.23 -19.09
CA TYR A 120 -13.95 42.95 -19.58
C TYR A 120 -12.41 42.92 -19.61
N ASP A 121 -11.77 43.93 -20.21
CA ASP A 121 -10.33 44.04 -20.27
C ASP A 121 -9.68 44.01 -18.89
N ARG A 122 -10.24 44.77 -17.92
CA ARG A 122 -9.74 44.75 -16.52
C ARG A 122 -9.89 43.40 -15.87
N CYS A 123 -11.04 42.75 -16.09
CA CYS A 123 -11.28 41.41 -15.53
C CYS A 123 -10.37 40.38 -16.17
N GLN A 124 -10.14 40.48 -17.48
CA GLN A 124 -9.24 39.60 -18.23
C GLN A 124 -7.79 39.76 -17.78
N GLN A 125 -7.29 41.00 -17.61
CA GLN A 125 -5.96 41.24 -17.07
C GLN A 125 -5.82 40.64 -15.65
N ALA A 126 -6.80 40.86 -14.78
CA ALA A 126 -6.77 40.27 -13.44
C ALA A 126 -6.81 38.73 -13.45
N TYR A 127 -7.52 38.11 -14.42
CA TYR A 127 -7.56 36.66 -14.61
C TYR A 127 -6.20 36.13 -15.10
N GLU A 128 -5.57 36.84 -16.04
CA GLU A 128 -4.25 36.50 -16.56
C GLU A 128 -3.14 36.68 -15.50
N GLU A 129 -3.14 37.80 -14.75
CA GLU A 129 -2.20 38.05 -13.66
C GLU A 129 -2.28 37.00 -12.55
N LYS A 130 -3.47 36.42 -12.31
CA LYS A 130 -3.66 35.33 -11.37
C LYS A 130 -3.39 33.95 -11.96
N GLY A 131 -2.94 33.88 -13.21
CA GLY A 131 -2.61 32.64 -13.88
C GLY A 131 -3.83 31.77 -14.27
N GLY A 132 -4.98 32.40 -14.54
CA GLY A 132 -6.20 31.67 -14.90
C GLY A 132 -6.05 30.78 -16.13
N TYR A 133 -5.42 31.27 -17.20
CA TYR A 133 -5.15 30.46 -18.40
C TYR A 133 -4.13 29.36 -18.11
N GLN A 134 -3.09 29.65 -17.32
CA GLN A 134 -2.10 28.66 -16.92
C GLN A 134 -2.71 27.54 -16.06
N LEU A 135 -3.75 27.85 -15.27
CA LEU A 135 -4.46 26.87 -14.46
C LEU A 135 -5.20 25.86 -15.33
N GLU A 136 -5.85 26.31 -16.39
CA GLU A 136 -6.56 25.41 -17.34
C GLU A 136 -5.59 24.45 -18.02
N ASP A 137 -4.50 24.96 -18.57
CA ASP A 137 -3.45 24.14 -19.19
C ASP A 137 -2.85 23.15 -18.18
N ARG A 138 -2.64 23.60 -16.96
CA ARG A 138 -2.13 22.77 -15.87
C ARG A 138 -3.11 21.65 -15.51
N ILE A 139 -4.40 21.96 -15.39
CA ILE A 139 -5.44 20.94 -15.17
C ILE A 139 -5.45 19.91 -16.29
N GLN A 140 -5.40 20.33 -17.57
CA GLN A 140 -5.38 19.41 -18.70
C GLN A 140 -4.12 18.52 -18.71
N SER A 141 -2.95 19.11 -18.45
CA SER A 141 -1.69 18.36 -18.35
C SER A 141 -1.73 17.32 -17.22
N MET A 142 -2.28 17.68 -16.06
CA MET A 142 -2.42 16.76 -14.93
C MET A 142 -3.42 15.65 -15.22
N LEU A 143 -4.58 15.96 -15.84
CA LEU A 143 -5.58 14.97 -16.26
C LEU A 143 -4.96 13.93 -17.19
N LYS A 144 -4.12 14.37 -18.14
CA LYS A 144 -3.38 13.47 -19.02
C LYS A 144 -2.40 12.60 -18.23
N GLY A 145 -1.65 13.21 -17.31
CA GLY A 145 -0.64 12.50 -16.49
C GLY A 145 -1.21 11.37 -15.65
N ILE A 146 -2.44 11.54 -15.12
CA ILE A 146 -3.10 10.53 -14.27
C ILE A 146 -4.10 9.62 -15.04
N GLY A 147 -4.06 9.65 -16.38
CA GLY A 147 -4.93 8.79 -17.22
C GLY A 147 -6.42 9.16 -17.18
N LEU A 148 -6.74 10.46 -17.06
CA LEU A 148 -8.10 11.02 -17.16
C LEU A 148 -8.24 11.98 -18.36
N GLU A 149 -7.45 11.80 -19.40
CA GLU A 149 -7.54 12.60 -20.64
C GLU A 149 -8.96 12.55 -21.22
N GLY A 150 -9.50 13.70 -21.64
CA GLY A 150 -10.86 13.83 -22.16
C GLY A 150 -11.98 13.82 -21.13
N LYS A 151 -11.70 13.62 -19.83
CA LYS A 151 -12.70 13.58 -18.75
C LYS A 151 -12.99 14.94 -18.10
N SER A 152 -12.38 16.02 -18.56
CA SER A 152 -12.54 17.37 -17.99
C SER A 152 -14.01 17.83 -17.92
N LYS A 153 -14.83 17.45 -18.93
CA LYS A 153 -16.26 17.79 -19.05
C LYS A 153 -17.20 16.77 -18.43
N SER A 154 -16.71 15.59 -17.99
CA SER A 154 -17.52 14.57 -17.32
C SER A 154 -17.91 15.05 -15.93
N LEU A 155 -19.09 14.62 -15.43
CA LEU A 155 -19.50 14.91 -14.06
C LEU A 155 -18.68 14.06 -13.08
N VAL A 156 -18.32 14.63 -11.93
CA VAL A 156 -17.59 13.88 -10.87
C VAL A 156 -18.42 12.70 -10.38
N SER A 157 -19.75 12.82 -10.33
CA SER A 157 -20.66 11.74 -9.95
C SER A 157 -20.66 10.54 -10.92
N GLU A 158 -20.31 10.75 -12.20
CA GLU A 158 -20.24 9.70 -13.23
C GLU A 158 -18.92 8.92 -13.22
N LEU A 159 -17.94 9.41 -12.50
CA LEU A 159 -16.64 8.78 -12.41
C LEU A 159 -16.67 7.52 -11.53
N SER A 160 -15.87 6.52 -11.89
CA SER A 160 -15.64 5.37 -11.01
C SER A 160 -14.93 5.81 -9.72
N GLY A 161 -14.99 4.99 -8.66
CA GLY A 161 -14.32 5.29 -7.38
C GLY A 161 -12.84 5.61 -7.54
N GLY A 162 -12.11 4.81 -8.34
CA GLY A 162 -10.70 5.07 -8.62
C GLY A 162 -10.45 6.34 -9.44
N GLN A 163 -11.36 6.70 -10.36
CA GLN A 163 -11.26 7.97 -11.10
C GLN A 163 -11.50 9.17 -10.18
N ARG A 164 -12.45 9.07 -9.26
CA ARG A 164 -12.70 10.11 -8.24
C ARG A 164 -11.51 10.30 -7.33
N ALA A 165 -10.90 9.20 -6.84
CA ALA A 165 -9.68 9.26 -6.04
C ALA A 165 -8.55 10.04 -6.76
N ARG A 166 -8.39 9.81 -8.07
CA ARG A 166 -7.41 10.54 -8.89
C ARG A 166 -7.73 12.03 -9.02
N VAL A 167 -9.00 12.40 -9.15
CA VAL A 167 -9.41 13.82 -9.18
C VAL A 167 -9.14 14.50 -7.84
N GLU A 168 -9.40 13.83 -6.70
CA GLU A 168 -9.08 14.38 -5.37
C GLU A 168 -7.56 14.54 -5.17
N LEU A 169 -6.77 13.58 -5.62
CA LEU A 169 -5.32 13.71 -5.62
C LEU A 169 -4.88 14.95 -6.40
N MET A 170 -5.43 15.16 -7.61
CA MET A 170 -5.14 16.37 -8.39
C MET A 170 -5.51 17.64 -7.63
N LYS A 171 -6.67 17.67 -6.98
CA LYS A 171 -7.14 18.82 -6.20
C LYS A 171 -6.13 19.19 -5.09
N ALA A 172 -5.66 18.18 -4.35
CA ALA A 172 -4.63 18.37 -3.32
C ALA A 172 -3.30 18.87 -3.89
N LEU A 173 -2.87 18.34 -5.05
CA LEU A 173 -1.63 18.74 -5.71
C LEU A 173 -1.69 20.16 -6.32
N LEU A 174 -2.85 20.53 -6.86
CA LEU A 174 -3.06 21.85 -7.50
C LEU A 174 -2.98 23.01 -6.50
N GLN A 175 -3.40 22.79 -5.24
CA GLN A 175 -3.43 23.82 -4.21
C GLN A 175 -2.02 24.32 -3.78
N GLU A 176 -0.97 23.57 -4.12
CA GLU A 176 0.43 23.87 -3.75
C GLU A 176 0.61 24.21 -2.26
N PRO A 177 0.12 23.39 -1.32
CA PRO A 177 0.27 23.68 0.10
C PRO A 177 1.73 23.63 0.54
N ASP A 178 2.06 24.23 1.69
CA ASP A 178 3.41 24.13 2.29
C ASP A 178 3.75 22.71 2.72
N LEU A 179 2.73 21.94 3.19
CA LEU A 179 2.82 20.53 3.53
C LEU A 179 1.71 19.75 2.84
N LEU A 180 2.10 18.70 2.13
CA LEU A 180 1.20 17.75 1.48
C LEU A 180 1.20 16.43 2.25
N LEU A 181 0.01 15.99 2.70
CA LEU A 181 -0.22 14.72 3.36
C LEU A 181 -0.90 13.77 2.39
N LEU A 182 -0.22 12.68 2.04
CA LEU A 182 -0.71 11.69 1.08
C LEU A 182 -0.87 10.33 1.78
N ASP A 183 -2.11 9.83 1.87
CA ASP A 183 -2.40 8.48 2.38
C ASP A 183 -2.68 7.55 1.20
N GLU A 184 -1.75 6.62 0.94
CA GLU A 184 -1.77 5.63 -0.14
C GLU A 184 -2.07 6.23 -1.54
N PRO A 185 -1.31 7.24 -2.00
CA PRO A 185 -1.62 7.96 -3.24
C PRO A 185 -1.41 7.11 -4.51
N THR A 186 -0.69 6.01 -4.41
CA THR A 186 -0.43 5.06 -5.51
C THR A 186 -1.60 4.11 -5.76
N ASN A 187 -2.50 3.96 -4.78
CA ASN A 187 -3.71 3.16 -4.96
C ASN A 187 -4.55 3.77 -6.10
N HIS A 188 -5.09 2.93 -6.96
CA HIS A 188 -5.88 3.32 -8.14
C HIS A 188 -5.09 4.00 -9.28
N LEU A 189 -3.77 4.15 -9.19
CA LEU A 189 -2.91 4.57 -10.29
C LEU A 189 -2.34 3.35 -11.00
N ASP A 190 -2.22 3.43 -12.31
CA ASP A 190 -1.40 2.50 -13.09
C ASP A 190 0.08 2.94 -13.07
N ILE A 191 0.94 2.12 -13.66
CA ILE A 191 2.40 2.38 -13.66
C ILE A 191 2.73 3.77 -14.23
N LYS A 192 2.04 4.20 -15.29
CA LYS A 192 2.24 5.53 -15.90
C LYS A 192 1.82 6.66 -14.96
N GLY A 193 0.69 6.50 -14.29
CA GLY A 193 0.18 7.44 -13.30
C GLY A 193 1.11 7.57 -12.09
N ILE A 194 1.67 6.43 -11.61
CA ILE A 194 2.66 6.43 -10.52
C ILE A 194 3.92 7.18 -10.94
N GLN A 195 4.48 6.90 -12.13
CA GLN A 195 5.66 7.59 -12.66
C GLN A 195 5.43 9.10 -12.82
N TRP A 196 4.25 9.49 -13.29
CA TRP A 196 3.88 10.90 -13.37
C TRP A 196 3.87 11.55 -11.99
N LEU A 197 3.24 10.91 -10.98
CA LEU A 197 3.19 11.40 -9.61
C LEU A 197 4.59 11.53 -9.00
N GLU A 198 5.46 10.55 -9.21
CA GLU A 198 6.87 10.60 -8.81
C GLU A 198 7.58 11.84 -9.36
N ASN A 199 7.47 12.05 -10.67
CA ASN A 199 8.10 13.21 -11.33
C ASN A 199 7.53 14.52 -10.81
N PHE A 200 6.21 14.60 -10.58
CA PHE A 200 5.56 15.77 -10.02
C PHE A 200 6.08 16.08 -8.61
N LEU A 201 6.10 15.09 -7.73
CA LEU A 201 6.54 15.26 -6.34
C LEU A 201 8.04 15.57 -6.23
N LYS A 202 8.89 15.02 -7.11
CA LYS A 202 10.32 15.34 -7.19
C LYS A 202 10.55 16.79 -7.60
N ALA A 203 9.77 17.30 -8.56
CA ALA A 203 9.88 18.67 -9.02
C ALA A 203 9.27 19.69 -8.04
N SER A 204 8.35 19.27 -7.17
CA SER A 204 7.65 20.15 -6.24
C SER A 204 8.55 20.62 -5.10
N LYS A 205 8.39 21.89 -4.67
CA LYS A 205 9.08 22.48 -3.49
C LYS A 205 8.33 22.28 -2.18
N GLN A 206 7.19 21.59 -2.20
CA GLN A 206 6.37 21.33 -1.02
C GLN A 206 7.06 20.33 -0.09
N ALA A 207 6.83 20.46 1.22
CA ALA A 207 7.10 19.33 2.11
C ALA A 207 6.06 18.25 1.87
N VAL A 208 6.45 16.98 1.89
CA VAL A 208 5.54 15.83 1.68
C VAL A 208 5.71 14.85 2.82
N LEU A 209 4.61 14.45 3.42
CA LEU A 209 4.56 13.29 4.31
C LEU A 209 3.62 12.26 3.65
N VAL A 210 4.18 11.15 3.22
CA VAL A 210 3.45 10.12 2.48
C VAL A 210 3.41 8.81 3.25
N ILE A 211 2.21 8.27 3.38
CA ILE A 211 1.98 6.88 3.76
C ILE A 211 1.87 6.11 2.46
N SER A 212 2.72 5.12 2.25
CA SER A 212 2.62 4.22 1.10
C SER A 212 3.21 2.86 1.41
N HIS A 213 2.62 1.85 0.81
CA HIS A 213 3.12 0.49 0.79
C HIS A 213 3.84 0.15 -0.54
N ASP A 214 3.92 1.10 -1.48
CA ASP A 214 4.73 0.99 -2.69
C ASP A 214 6.19 1.35 -2.39
N ARG A 215 7.02 0.31 -2.28
CA ARG A 215 8.45 0.44 -1.94
C ARG A 215 9.24 1.18 -3.02
N ALA A 216 8.92 0.96 -4.30
CA ALA A 216 9.59 1.64 -5.40
C ALA A 216 9.25 3.13 -5.41
N PHE A 217 7.98 3.47 -5.16
CA PHE A 217 7.55 4.85 -5.00
C PHE A 217 8.24 5.56 -3.84
N LEU A 218 8.31 4.91 -2.67
CA LEU A 218 9.05 5.46 -1.52
C LEU A 218 10.53 5.63 -1.84
N ASP A 219 11.15 4.66 -2.50
CA ASP A 219 12.58 4.71 -2.83
C ASP A 219 12.93 5.89 -3.74
N GLU A 220 12.03 6.23 -4.67
CA GLU A 220 12.19 7.31 -5.63
C GLU A 220 11.96 8.72 -5.06
N ILE A 221 11.13 8.86 -4.02
CA ILE A 221 10.69 10.19 -3.57
C ILE A 221 11.26 10.57 -2.22
N VAL A 222 11.32 9.62 -1.25
CA VAL A 222 11.59 9.98 0.14
C VAL A 222 13.08 10.14 0.40
N THR A 223 13.39 11.08 1.28
CA THR A 223 14.75 11.35 1.77
C THR A 223 14.93 10.92 3.22
N ARG A 224 13.83 10.63 3.90
CA ARG A 224 13.79 10.17 5.29
C ARG A 224 12.53 9.32 5.52
N ILE A 225 12.64 8.32 6.37
CA ILE A 225 11.54 7.47 6.78
C ILE A 225 11.28 7.64 8.27
N LEU A 226 10.00 7.78 8.61
CA LEU A 226 9.47 7.67 9.96
C LEU A 226 8.73 6.33 10.05
N GLU A 227 9.11 5.50 11.02
CA GLU A 227 8.46 4.22 11.26
C GLU A 227 7.73 4.24 12.60
N ILE A 228 6.45 3.85 12.59
CA ILE A 228 5.69 3.60 13.82
C ILE A 228 5.68 2.09 14.05
N GLU A 229 6.37 1.64 15.10
CA GLU A 229 6.46 0.25 15.51
C GLU A 229 6.26 0.14 17.02
N ASP A 230 5.35 -0.76 17.45
CA ASP A 230 5.00 -0.99 18.86
C ASP A 230 4.68 0.31 19.65
N GLY A 231 3.99 1.25 18.99
CA GLY A 231 3.59 2.51 19.59
C GLY A 231 4.72 3.53 19.75
N GLN A 232 5.90 3.27 19.21
CA GLN A 232 7.07 4.16 19.22
C GLN A 232 7.42 4.63 17.80
N MET A 233 8.10 5.78 17.69
CA MET A 233 8.55 6.31 16.41
C MET A 233 10.05 6.17 16.25
N PHE A 234 10.45 5.58 15.15
CA PHE A 234 11.84 5.47 14.74
C PHE A 234 12.09 6.32 13.49
N THR A 235 13.27 6.90 13.40
CA THR A 235 13.65 7.79 12.28
C THR A 235 14.86 7.21 11.57
N PHE A 236 14.75 7.06 10.25
CA PHE A 236 15.82 6.57 9.39
C PHE A 236 16.11 7.60 8.30
N SER A 237 17.38 7.90 8.09
CA SER A 237 17.83 8.80 7.03
C SER A 237 18.04 8.02 5.73
N GLY A 238 17.62 8.60 4.61
CA GLY A 238 17.71 7.98 3.29
C GLY A 238 16.36 7.52 2.76
N ASN A 239 16.40 6.84 1.61
CA ASN A 239 15.24 6.26 0.94
C ASN A 239 14.88 4.87 1.53
N TYR A 240 13.92 4.19 0.90
CA TYR A 240 13.45 2.88 1.38
C TYR A 240 14.54 1.81 1.38
N THR A 241 15.38 1.75 0.35
CA THR A 241 16.52 0.81 0.27
C THR A 241 17.51 0.99 1.42
N PHE A 242 17.81 2.24 1.79
CA PHE A 242 18.65 2.55 2.95
C PHE A 242 17.99 2.16 4.27
N TYR A 243 16.70 2.44 4.41
CA TYR A 243 15.91 2.02 5.57
C TYR A 243 16.00 0.51 5.82
N VAL A 244 15.78 -0.31 4.78
CA VAL A 244 15.84 -1.78 4.90
C VAL A 244 17.22 -2.23 5.39
N LYS A 245 18.29 -1.64 4.85
CA LYS A 245 19.66 -1.96 5.30
C LYS A 245 19.90 -1.58 6.77
N GLN A 246 19.48 -0.36 7.16
CA GLN A 246 19.63 0.13 8.54
C GLN A 246 18.79 -0.69 9.52
N LYS A 247 17.55 -1.02 9.16
CA LYS A 247 16.66 -1.84 9.98
C LYS A 247 17.23 -3.25 10.20
N LYS A 248 17.76 -3.87 9.13
CA LYS A 248 18.42 -5.17 9.23
C LYS A 248 19.63 -5.14 10.16
N GLN A 249 20.49 -4.14 10.02
CA GLN A 249 21.66 -3.97 10.91
C GLN A 249 21.22 -3.79 12.37
N GLN A 250 20.22 -2.94 12.62
CA GLN A 250 19.68 -2.71 13.95
C GLN A 250 19.11 -4.00 14.57
N LEU A 251 18.37 -4.80 13.79
CA LEU A 251 17.83 -6.09 14.25
C LEU A 251 18.97 -7.09 14.56
N GLU A 252 20.00 -7.16 13.71
CA GLU A 252 21.17 -8.02 13.96
C GLU A 252 21.94 -7.61 15.23
N GLU A 253 22.09 -6.30 15.47
CA GLU A 253 22.71 -5.78 16.70
C GLU A 253 21.87 -6.10 17.94
N LEU A 254 20.54 -5.89 17.86
CA LEU A 254 19.61 -6.24 18.94
C LEU A 254 19.67 -7.75 19.25
N GLN A 255 19.71 -8.61 18.22
CA GLN A 255 19.81 -10.05 18.41
C GLN A 255 21.14 -10.43 19.09
N LYS A 256 22.25 -9.86 18.64
CA LYS A 256 23.57 -10.09 19.27
C LYS A 256 23.58 -9.66 20.74
N ASN A 257 23.05 -8.47 21.03
CA ASN A 257 22.98 -7.95 22.39
C ASN A 257 22.08 -8.82 23.28
N TYR A 258 20.94 -9.26 22.77
CA TYR A 258 20.05 -10.19 23.45
C TYR A 258 20.75 -11.52 23.75
N ASP A 259 21.44 -12.13 22.76
CA ASP A 259 22.14 -13.41 22.95
C ASP A 259 23.28 -13.29 23.96
N LEU A 260 24.02 -12.17 23.94
CA LEU A 260 25.08 -11.90 24.91
C LEU A 260 24.51 -11.75 26.32
N GLN A 261 23.41 -10.99 26.45
CA GLN A 261 22.75 -10.83 27.75
C GLN A 261 22.19 -12.15 28.27
N GLN A 262 21.55 -12.96 27.41
CA GLN A 262 21.04 -14.28 27.83
C GLN A 262 22.15 -15.21 28.31
N LYS A 263 23.33 -15.21 27.65
CA LYS A 263 24.51 -15.96 28.12
C LYS A 263 24.99 -15.46 29.49
N GLU A 264 25.04 -14.15 29.71
CA GLU A 264 25.43 -13.58 31.02
C GLU A 264 24.42 -13.94 32.11
N LEU A 265 23.09 -13.80 31.82
CA LEU A 265 22.04 -14.19 32.75
C LEU A 265 22.11 -15.68 33.13
N GLN A 266 22.31 -16.56 32.16
CA GLN A 266 22.50 -17.99 32.42
C GLN A 266 23.75 -18.26 33.28
N ARG A 267 24.86 -17.60 32.98
CA ARG A 267 26.08 -17.70 33.77
C ARG A 267 25.89 -17.25 35.22
N LEU A 268 25.21 -16.12 35.43
CA LEU A 268 24.90 -15.61 36.77
C LEU A 268 23.96 -16.56 37.53
N ARG A 269 22.93 -17.07 36.89
CA ARG A 269 21.99 -18.06 37.48
C ARG A 269 22.73 -19.36 37.91
N LEU A 270 23.66 -19.85 37.07
CA LEU A 270 24.46 -21.01 37.39
C LEU A 270 25.44 -20.75 38.57
N MET A 271 26.09 -19.58 38.61
CA MET A 271 26.98 -19.20 39.72
C MET A 271 26.21 -19.05 41.03
N ILE A 272 25.01 -18.43 41.01
CA ILE A 272 24.12 -18.32 42.16
C ILE A 272 23.75 -19.71 42.70
N ARG A 273 23.34 -20.63 41.79
CA ARG A 273 22.99 -22.02 42.19
C ARG A 273 24.21 -22.72 42.81
N ARG A 274 25.41 -22.59 42.23
CA ARG A 274 26.65 -23.21 42.72
C ARG A 274 27.06 -22.64 44.11
N TYR A 275 26.99 -21.31 44.30
CA TYR A 275 27.32 -20.72 45.58
C TYR A 275 26.30 -21.09 46.67
N ARG A 276 25.00 -21.21 46.37
CA ARG A 276 24.00 -21.71 47.28
C ARG A 276 24.24 -23.18 47.67
N GLN A 277 24.61 -24.01 46.68
CA GLN A 277 24.94 -25.42 46.93
C GLN A 277 26.17 -25.53 47.87
N TRP A 278 27.25 -24.83 47.60
CA TRP A 278 28.47 -24.82 48.45
C TRP A 278 28.20 -24.23 49.82
N GLY A 279 27.29 -23.25 49.95
CA GLY A 279 26.84 -22.74 51.25
C GLY A 279 26.14 -23.80 52.06
N ASN A 280 25.26 -24.60 51.44
CA ASN A 280 24.54 -25.69 52.09
C ASN A 280 25.42 -26.87 52.48
N GLU A 281 26.37 -27.27 51.60
CA GLU A 281 27.30 -28.41 51.84
C GLU A 281 28.35 -28.10 52.87
N GLY A 282 28.81 -26.84 52.99
CA GLY A 282 29.90 -26.43 53.87
C GLY A 282 29.48 -25.54 55.05
N ASP A 283 28.21 -25.29 55.30
CA ASP A 283 27.66 -24.38 56.31
C ASP A 283 28.40 -23.03 56.36
N ASN A 284 28.73 -22.48 55.17
CA ASN A 284 29.63 -21.34 55.05
C ASN A 284 28.89 -20.08 54.60
N GLU A 285 28.65 -19.18 55.56
CA GLU A 285 27.97 -17.90 55.35
C GLU A 285 28.54 -17.02 54.21
N LYS A 286 29.86 -17.14 53.95
CA LYS A 286 30.51 -16.37 52.87
C LYS A 286 29.97 -16.68 51.47
N PHE A 287 29.59 -17.96 51.25
CA PHE A 287 29.00 -18.35 49.95
C PHE A 287 27.56 -17.82 49.80
N PHE A 288 26.78 -17.81 50.88
CA PHE A 288 25.45 -17.19 50.86
C PHE A 288 25.50 -15.68 50.61
N LYS A 289 26.48 -14.97 51.21
CA LYS A 289 26.71 -13.54 50.94
C LYS A 289 27.06 -13.28 49.45
N LYS A 290 27.93 -14.10 48.84
CA LYS A 290 28.24 -14.01 47.42
C LYS A 290 27.02 -14.31 46.53
N ALA A 291 26.26 -15.34 46.86
CA ALA A 291 25.01 -15.63 46.13
C ALA A 291 24.04 -14.45 46.18
N LYS A 292 23.83 -13.85 47.33
CA LYS A 292 22.96 -12.69 47.52
C LYS A 292 23.44 -11.44 46.81
N GLU A 293 24.75 -11.25 46.67
CA GLU A 293 25.33 -10.16 45.89
C GLU A 293 25.09 -10.34 44.37
N LEU A 294 25.26 -11.56 43.86
CA LEU A 294 24.97 -11.89 42.49
C LEU A 294 23.49 -11.80 42.16
N GLU A 295 22.60 -12.15 43.08
CA GLU A 295 21.15 -11.98 42.96
C GLU A 295 20.75 -10.51 42.87
N LYS A 296 21.36 -9.63 43.69
CA LYS A 296 21.17 -8.19 43.58
C LYS A 296 21.65 -7.63 42.22
N ARG A 297 22.75 -8.20 41.68
CA ARG A 297 23.25 -7.84 40.35
C ARG A 297 22.27 -8.31 39.28
N LEU A 298 21.77 -9.56 39.39
CA LEU A 298 20.80 -10.11 38.44
C LEU A 298 19.50 -9.27 38.42
N ALA A 299 19.01 -8.86 39.60
CA ALA A 299 17.79 -8.04 39.71
C ALA A 299 17.93 -6.61 39.15
N LYS A 300 19.16 -6.11 38.96
CA LYS A 300 19.42 -4.79 38.36
C LYS A 300 19.58 -4.82 36.85
N ILE A 301 19.67 -6.00 36.25
CA ILE A 301 19.80 -6.15 34.81
C ILE A 301 18.40 -5.99 34.20
N GLU A 302 18.17 -4.90 33.47
CA GLU A 302 16.98 -4.76 32.63
C GLU A 302 17.04 -5.79 31.50
N GLU A 303 16.07 -6.70 31.46
CA GLU A 303 16.03 -7.72 30.42
C GLU A 303 15.70 -7.08 29.06
N ILE A 304 16.60 -7.24 28.10
CA ILE A 304 16.35 -6.86 26.71
C ILE A 304 15.23 -7.76 26.16
N ARG A 305 14.19 -7.15 25.61
CA ARG A 305 13.12 -7.94 24.97
C ARG A 305 13.70 -8.66 23.76
N PRO A 306 13.34 -9.93 23.55
CA PRO A 306 13.78 -10.63 22.36
C PRO A 306 13.30 -9.85 21.12
N PRO A 307 14.14 -9.64 20.10
CA PRO A 307 13.66 -9.08 18.86
C PRO A 307 12.51 -9.96 18.35
N LYS A 308 11.43 -9.32 17.87
CA LYS A 308 10.33 -10.06 17.26
C LYS A 308 10.93 -10.89 16.13
N LYS A 309 10.80 -12.20 16.19
CA LYS A 309 11.13 -13.04 15.04
C LYS A 309 10.23 -12.54 13.91
N GLN A 310 10.84 -12.05 12.84
CA GLN A 310 10.12 -11.93 11.57
C GLN A 310 9.37 -13.23 11.36
N GLY A 311 8.10 -13.16 10.96
CA GLY A 311 7.18 -14.28 10.94
C GLY A 311 7.88 -15.55 10.48
N LYS A 312 7.60 -16.69 11.11
CA LYS A 312 8.14 -17.96 10.62
C LYS A 312 7.80 -18.02 9.15
N ARG A 313 8.83 -18.25 8.32
CA ARG A 313 8.63 -18.51 6.88
C ARG A 313 7.36 -19.32 6.70
N LEU A 314 6.50 -18.85 5.83
CA LEU A 314 5.33 -19.60 5.42
C LEU A 314 5.87 -20.90 4.78
N GLU A 315 5.89 -21.99 5.54
CA GLU A 315 6.39 -23.28 5.07
C GLU A 315 5.25 -24.02 4.40
N GLY A 316 5.49 -24.59 3.22
CA GLY A 316 4.72 -25.71 2.74
C GLY A 316 3.86 -25.51 1.52
N LEU A 317 4.41 -24.95 0.46
CA LEU A 317 3.88 -25.19 -0.87
C LEU A 317 4.15 -26.67 -1.22
N GLN A 318 3.15 -27.54 -1.01
CA GLN A 318 3.26 -28.95 -1.39
C GLN A 318 3.50 -29.05 -2.90
N GLU A 319 4.31 -30.03 -3.32
CA GLU A 319 4.56 -30.29 -4.74
C GLU A 319 3.23 -30.45 -5.47
N ALA A 320 3.00 -29.55 -6.42
CA ALA A 320 1.85 -29.61 -7.31
C ALA A 320 1.89 -30.91 -8.12
N SER A 321 0.73 -31.51 -8.36
CA SER A 321 0.59 -32.65 -9.25
C SER A 321 1.21 -32.32 -10.62
N ARG A 322 1.84 -33.28 -11.29
CA ARG A 322 2.40 -33.11 -12.63
C ARG A 322 1.29 -32.65 -13.59
N SER A 323 1.48 -31.49 -14.21
CA SER A 323 0.66 -30.98 -15.32
C SER A 323 1.35 -31.26 -16.66
N GLY A 324 0.61 -31.12 -17.76
CA GLY A 324 1.18 -31.07 -19.11
C GLY A 324 2.17 -29.92 -19.28
N THR A 325 2.87 -29.88 -20.40
CA THR A 325 3.85 -28.83 -20.71
C THR A 325 3.16 -27.49 -20.94
N GLU A 326 2.01 -27.51 -21.61
CA GLU A 326 1.19 -26.34 -21.92
C GLU A 326 0.08 -26.23 -20.89
N VAL A 327 -0.02 -25.05 -20.25
CA VAL A 327 -0.97 -24.76 -19.19
C VAL A 327 -2.19 -24.02 -19.74
N ALA A 328 -1.98 -23.01 -20.57
CA ALA A 328 -3.03 -22.29 -21.27
C ALA A 328 -2.54 -21.84 -22.64
N ILE A 329 -3.39 -21.97 -23.64
CA ILE A 329 -3.14 -21.56 -25.03
C ILE A 329 -4.28 -20.65 -25.47
N ALA A 330 -3.96 -19.50 -25.99
CA ALA A 330 -4.89 -18.59 -26.64
C ALA A 330 -4.53 -18.47 -28.12
N GLU A 331 -5.51 -18.63 -29.00
CA GLU A 331 -5.39 -18.53 -30.46
C GLU A 331 -6.45 -17.54 -30.95
N ASP A 332 -6.03 -16.51 -31.68
CA ASP A 332 -6.88 -15.45 -32.25
C ASP A 332 -7.85 -14.80 -31.25
N LEU A 333 -7.43 -14.66 -30.00
CA LEU A 333 -8.30 -14.27 -28.92
C LEU A 333 -8.77 -12.83 -29.05
N GLY A 334 -10.09 -12.62 -29.11
CA GLY A 334 -10.73 -11.31 -29.16
C GLY A 334 -11.90 -11.19 -28.19
N ILE A 335 -12.09 -10.00 -27.62
CA ILE A 335 -13.21 -9.71 -26.73
C ILE A 335 -13.66 -8.25 -26.77
N ILE A 336 -14.98 -8.07 -26.82
CA ILE A 336 -15.66 -6.78 -26.75
C ILE A 336 -16.46 -6.72 -25.44
N ARG A 337 -16.46 -5.57 -24.80
CA ARG A 337 -17.31 -5.31 -23.61
C ARG A 337 -18.05 -3.99 -23.78
N GLY A 338 -19.39 -4.09 -23.89
CA GLY A 338 -20.22 -2.96 -24.32
C GLY A 338 -19.82 -2.53 -25.73
N ASP A 339 -19.56 -1.25 -25.94
CA ASP A 339 -19.11 -0.70 -27.23
C ASP A 339 -17.57 -0.63 -27.36
N ARG A 340 -16.81 -1.22 -26.43
CA ARG A 340 -15.36 -1.14 -26.39
C ARG A 340 -14.72 -2.48 -26.73
N LEU A 341 -13.91 -2.49 -27.80
CA LEU A 341 -12.98 -3.56 -28.08
C LEU A 341 -11.86 -3.51 -27.02
N LEU A 342 -11.68 -4.59 -26.25
CA LEU A 342 -10.61 -4.69 -25.27
C LEU A 342 -9.32 -5.20 -25.90
N PHE A 343 -9.41 -6.31 -26.65
CA PHE A 343 -8.30 -6.84 -27.45
C PHE A 343 -8.82 -7.77 -28.55
N SER A 344 -8.02 -7.95 -29.59
CA SER A 344 -8.26 -8.81 -30.74
C SER A 344 -6.96 -9.46 -31.19
N GLU A 345 -7.07 -10.47 -32.04
CA GLU A 345 -5.92 -11.14 -32.69
C GLU A 345 -4.77 -11.45 -31.72
N SER A 346 -5.13 -11.87 -30.49
CA SER A 346 -4.15 -12.08 -29.43
C SER A 346 -3.77 -13.56 -29.33
N GLU A 347 -2.47 -13.85 -29.43
CA GLU A 347 -1.92 -15.18 -29.33
C GLU A 347 -0.88 -15.28 -28.22
N PHE A 348 -1.04 -16.25 -27.33
CA PHE A 348 -0.04 -16.56 -26.32
C PHE A 348 -0.14 -17.99 -25.81
N THR A 349 0.98 -18.50 -25.31
CA THR A 349 1.02 -19.81 -24.63
C THR A 349 1.71 -19.65 -23.29
N ILE A 350 1.07 -20.19 -22.23
CA ILE A 350 1.61 -20.28 -20.88
C ILE A 350 2.15 -21.70 -20.68
N PHE A 351 3.44 -21.80 -20.36
CA PHE A 351 4.08 -23.08 -20.10
C PHE A 351 4.15 -23.40 -18.60
N ARG A 352 4.29 -24.67 -18.28
CA ARG A 352 4.42 -25.15 -16.91
C ARG A 352 5.64 -24.54 -16.22
N GLY A 353 5.42 -24.05 -15.00
CA GLY A 353 6.46 -23.49 -14.13
C GLY A 353 6.83 -22.05 -14.47
N GLU A 354 6.21 -21.44 -15.48
CA GLU A 354 6.42 -20.01 -15.75
C GLU A 354 5.78 -19.14 -14.67
N LYS A 355 6.44 -18.05 -14.34
CA LYS A 355 5.93 -16.98 -13.50
C LYS A 355 5.68 -15.76 -14.37
N ILE A 356 4.42 -15.46 -14.61
CA ILE A 356 3.99 -14.46 -15.58
C ILE A 356 3.24 -13.34 -14.88
N ALA A 357 3.64 -12.10 -15.13
CA ALA A 357 2.90 -10.92 -14.71
C ALA A 357 1.96 -10.45 -15.81
N VAL A 358 0.72 -10.07 -15.48
CA VAL A 358 -0.21 -9.43 -16.41
C VAL A 358 -0.11 -7.92 -16.23
N LEU A 359 0.31 -7.23 -17.30
CA LEU A 359 0.53 -5.79 -17.30
C LEU A 359 -0.46 -5.10 -18.24
N GLY A 360 -0.73 -3.83 -17.99
CA GLY A 360 -1.59 -2.99 -18.83
C GLY A 360 -2.19 -1.83 -18.04
N GLU A 361 -2.68 -0.83 -18.75
CA GLU A 361 -3.35 0.33 -18.18
C GLU A 361 -4.63 -0.07 -17.42
N ASN A 362 -5.13 0.83 -16.57
CA ASN A 362 -6.41 0.61 -15.92
C ASN A 362 -7.55 0.58 -16.94
N GLY A 363 -8.37 -0.50 -16.88
CA GLY A 363 -9.44 -0.73 -17.85
C GLY A 363 -8.98 -1.32 -19.20
N ALA A 364 -7.73 -1.77 -19.32
CA ALA A 364 -7.23 -2.45 -20.54
C ALA A 364 -7.80 -3.86 -20.73
N GLY A 365 -8.46 -4.43 -19.70
CA GLY A 365 -9.05 -5.77 -19.78
C GLY A 365 -8.29 -6.85 -18.99
N LYS A 366 -7.41 -6.49 -18.06
CA LYS A 366 -6.64 -7.45 -17.24
C LYS A 366 -7.53 -8.48 -16.53
N SER A 367 -8.50 -8.02 -15.75
CA SER A 367 -9.44 -8.92 -15.05
C SER A 367 -10.35 -9.69 -16.03
N THR A 368 -10.61 -9.13 -17.23
CA THR A 368 -11.35 -9.83 -18.30
C THR A 368 -10.51 -10.98 -18.85
N LEU A 369 -9.21 -10.78 -19.07
CA LEU A 369 -8.29 -11.85 -19.48
C LEU A 369 -8.22 -12.97 -18.45
N LEU A 370 -8.17 -12.63 -17.14
CA LEU A 370 -8.23 -13.66 -16.09
C LEU A 370 -9.53 -14.45 -16.13
N LYS A 371 -10.69 -13.80 -16.30
CA LYS A 371 -11.99 -14.46 -16.40
C LYS A 371 -12.12 -15.38 -17.62
N LEU A 372 -11.50 -15.02 -18.76
CA LEU A 372 -11.39 -15.89 -19.93
C LEU A 372 -10.57 -17.15 -19.60
N ILE A 373 -9.41 -17.00 -18.95
CA ILE A 373 -8.57 -18.13 -18.54
C ILE A 373 -9.27 -19.02 -17.50
N LEU A 374 -10.07 -18.42 -16.60
CA LEU A 374 -10.88 -19.14 -15.61
C LEU A 374 -12.08 -19.86 -16.24
N GLY A 375 -12.45 -19.53 -17.49
CA GLY A 375 -13.64 -20.05 -18.15
C GLY A 375 -14.96 -19.47 -17.62
N GLU A 376 -14.89 -18.34 -16.89
CA GLU A 376 -16.08 -17.62 -16.41
C GLU A 376 -16.83 -16.87 -17.51
N ILE A 377 -16.12 -16.52 -18.58
CA ILE A 377 -16.64 -15.86 -19.77
C ILE A 377 -16.04 -16.51 -21.03
N GLU A 378 -16.81 -16.53 -22.10
CA GLU A 378 -16.34 -16.99 -23.42
C GLU A 378 -15.80 -15.81 -24.23
N PRO A 379 -14.75 -16.03 -25.07
CA PRO A 379 -14.28 -15.00 -25.99
C PRO A 379 -15.29 -14.76 -27.11
N ASP A 380 -15.32 -13.55 -27.65
CA ASP A 380 -16.17 -13.24 -28.81
C ASP A 380 -15.54 -13.76 -30.12
N GLU A 381 -14.19 -13.82 -30.19
CA GLU A 381 -13.42 -14.38 -31.29
C GLU A 381 -12.28 -15.25 -30.76
N GLY A 382 -11.90 -16.27 -31.53
CA GLY A 382 -10.82 -17.17 -31.17
C GLY A 382 -11.18 -18.18 -30.08
N ILE A 383 -10.18 -18.78 -29.49
CA ILE A 383 -10.35 -19.80 -28.45
C ILE A 383 -9.29 -19.67 -27.35
N ILE A 384 -9.66 -20.11 -26.15
CA ILE A 384 -8.71 -20.34 -25.07
C ILE A 384 -8.84 -21.77 -24.57
N ARG A 385 -7.74 -22.48 -24.46
CA ARG A 385 -7.70 -23.88 -24.00
C ARG A 385 -6.83 -24.00 -22.78
N ILE A 386 -7.35 -24.70 -21.76
CA ILE A 386 -6.61 -25.06 -20.57
C ILE A 386 -6.10 -26.48 -20.70
N GLY A 387 -4.84 -26.71 -20.39
CA GLY A 387 -4.19 -28.00 -20.50
C GLY A 387 -4.82 -29.08 -19.64
N ALA A 388 -4.69 -30.35 -20.06
CA ALA A 388 -5.19 -31.49 -19.31
C ALA A 388 -4.53 -31.55 -17.91
N SER A 389 -5.32 -31.93 -16.88
CA SER A 389 -4.85 -32.03 -15.48
C SER A 389 -4.42 -30.74 -14.80
N ILE A 390 -4.80 -29.58 -15.35
CA ILE A 390 -4.59 -28.28 -14.70
C ILE A 390 -5.65 -28.10 -13.61
N LYS A 391 -5.15 -27.77 -12.40
CA LYS A 391 -5.96 -27.35 -11.26
C LYS A 391 -5.68 -25.89 -11.00
N ILE A 392 -6.63 -25.04 -11.37
CA ILE A 392 -6.52 -23.59 -11.21
C ILE A 392 -6.91 -23.24 -9.77
N GLY A 393 -6.03 -22.50 -9.08
CA GLY A 393 -6.36 -21.79 -7.86
C GLY A 393 -6.50 -20.30 -8.18
N TYR A 394 -7.56 -19.67 -7.73
CA TYR A 394 -7.81 -18.26 -8.00
C TYR A 394 -7.89 -17.44 -6.72
N LEU A 395 -7.08 -16.39 -6.64
CA LEU A 395 -7.16 -15.35 -5.64
C LEU A 395 -7.77 -14.10 -6.29
N PRO A 396 -9.04 -13.78 -6.01
CA PRO A 396 -9.69 -12.59 -6.56
C PRO A 396 -9.21 -11.31 -5.87
N GLN A 397 -9.38 -10.17 -6.54
CA GLN A 397 -9.09 -8.84 -5.98
C GLN A 397 -9.85 -8.58 -4.67
N THR A 398 -11.10 -9.05 -4.58
CA THR A 398 -11.92 -8.98 -3.36
C THR A 398 -12.29 -10.40 -2.92
N ILE A 399 -11.81 -10.79 -1.76
CA ILE A 399 -12.12 -12.10 -1.19
C ILE A 399 -13.49 -12.05 -0.53
N THR A 400 -14.35 -13.00 -0.89
CA THR A 400 -15.67 -13.19 -0.28
C THR A 400 -15.76 -14.57 0.35
N PHE A 401 -16.15 -14.62 1.61
CA PHE A 401 -16.42 -15.87 2.31
C PHE A 401 -17.94 -16.12 2.35
N GLU A 402 -18.35 -17.35 2.22
CA GLU A 402 -19.77 -17.75 2.24
C GLU A 402 -20.42 -17.43 3.60
N ASN A 403 -19.71 -17.65 4.69
CA ASN A 403 -20.17 -17.40 6.05
C ASN A 403 -19.20 -16.47 6.79
N LEU A 404 -19.53 -15.19 6.86
CA LEU A 404 -18.69 -14.17 7.51
C LEU A 404 -18.62 -14.30 9.05
N ASP A 405 -19.58 -15.00 9.67
CA ASP A 405 -19.60 -15.22 11.13
C ASP A 405 -18.84 -16.49 11.56
N GLU A 406 -18.37 -17.29 10.63
CA GLU A 406 -17.55 -18.47 10.87
C GLU A 406 -16.18 -18.08 11.48
N ARG A 407 -15.62 -18.95 12.31
CA ARG A 407 -14.28 -18.72 12.89
C ARG A 407 -13.21 -19.24 11.94
N VAL A 408 -12.03 -18.62 11.98
CA VAL A 408 -10.85 -19.01 11.20
C VAL A 408 -10.51 -20.50 11.39
N VAL A 409 -10.58 -21.02 12.62
CA VAL A 409 -10.29 -22.42 12.90
C VAL A 409 -11.33 -23.37 12.30
N ASP A 410 -12.61 -22.98 12.31
CA ASP A 410 -13.71 -23.81 11.79
C ASP A 410 -13.61 -23.86 10.25
N PHE A 411 -13.35 -22.72 9.61
CA PHE A 411 -13.05 -22.63 8.18
C PHE A 411 -11.85 -23.51 7.78
N ALA A 412 -10.75 -23.46 8.51
CA ALA A 412 -9.60 -24.32 8.24
C ALA A 412 -9.92 -25.79 8.46
N GLN A 413 -10.75 -26.13 9.46
CA GLN A 413 -11.16 -27.49 9.75
C GLN A 413 -12.07 -28.07 8.66
N SER A 414 -12.95 -27.25 8.05
CA SER A 414 -13.80 -27.70 6.93
C SER A 414 -12.97 -28.15 5.72
N ILE A 415 -11.79 -27.55 5.52
CA ILE A 415 -10.89 -27.87 4.40
C ILE A 415 -9.96 -29.05 4.73
N ILE A 416 -9.40 -29.08 5.95
CA ILE A 416 -8.32 -30.00 6.34
C ILE A 416 -8.88 -31.28 7.01
N GLY A 417 -10.07 -31.19 7.62
CA GLY A 417 -10.76 -32.31 8.26
C GLY A 417 -10.24 -32.71 9.65
N ASN A 418 -9.15 -32.10 10.16
CA ASN A 418 -8.56 -32.43 11.46
C ASN A 418 -8.17 -31.16 12.23
N THR A 419 -8.73 -30.98 13.43
CA THR A 419 -8.55 -29.76 14.25
C THR A 419 -7.09 -29.49 14.61
N GLN A 420 -6.31 -30.51 14.98
CA GLN A 420 -4.91 -30.32 15.35
C GLN A 420 -4.08 -29.92 14.15
N LYS A 421 -4.28 -30.59 13.02
CA LYS A 421 -3.59 -30.26 11.76
C LYS A 421 -4.01 -28.87 11.26
N SER A 422 -5.30 -28.50 11.39
CA SER A 422 -5.79 -27.17 11.04
C SER A 422 -5.08 -26.06 11.83
N ARG A 423 -4.94 -26.21 13.15
CA ARG A 423 -4.21 -25.25 13.98
C ARG A 423 -2.73 -25.17 13.62
N GLN A 424 -2.08 -26.30 13.33
CA GLN A 424 -0.69 -26.30 12.87
C GLN A 424 -0.55 -25.58 11.53
N THR A 425 -1.43 -25.88 10.58
CA THR A 425 -1.43 -25.21 9.28
C THR A 425 -1.70 -23.71 9.42
N LEU A 426 -2.70 -23.31 10.21
CA LEU A 426 -2.99 -21.90 10.49
C LEU A 426 -1.78 -21.15 11.09
N ALA A 427 -1.04 -21.81 11.99
CA ALA A 427 0.18 -21.23 12.54
C ALA A 427 1.26 -20.99 11.49
N HIS A 428 1.36 -21.83 10.45
CA HIS A 428 2.26 -21.60 9.30
C HIS A 428 1.86 -20.38 8.47
N TYR A 429 0.56 -20.04 8.45
CA TYR A 429 0.02 -18.86 7.77
C TYR A 429 -0.16 -17.65 8.71
N GLY A 430 0.50 -17.67 9.88
CA GLY A 430 0.57 -16.51 10.78
C GLY A 430 -0.65 -16.30 11.67
N PHE A 431 -1.51 -17.32 11.85
CA PHE A 431 -2.62 -17.27 12.81
C PHE A 431 -2.23 -17.99 14.09
N TYR A 432 -2.02 -17.24 15.17
CA TYR A 432 -1.57 -17.77 16.46
C TYR A 432 -2.60 -17.54 17.57
N SER A 433 -2.55 -18.37 18.60
CA SER A 433 -3.28 -18.20 19.86
C SER A 433 -4.74 -17.80 19.67
N GLU A 434 -5.08 -16.53 19.89
CA GLU A 434 -6.44 -16.00 19.80
C GLU A 434 -6.90 -15.72 18.38
N ASP A 435 -5.98 -15.52 17.42
CA ASP A 435 -6.33 -15.21 16.04
C ASP A 435 -7.16 -16.31 15.39
N VAL A 436 -6.93 -17.57 15.76
CA VAL A 436 -7.69 -18.72 15.22
C VAL A 436 -9.18 -18.68 15.60
N PHE A 437 -9.55 -17.91 16.63
CA PHE A 437 -10.94 -17.75 17.08
C PHE A 437 -11.63 -16.50 16.53
N LYS A 438 -10.89 -15.61 15.83
CA LYS A 438 -11.49 -14.47 15.13
C LYS A 438 -12.54 -14.96 14.12
N ARG A 439 -13.56 -14.16 13.90
CA ARG A 439 -14.52 -14.41 12.82
C ARG A 439 -13.96 -13.92 11.49
N LEU A 440 -14.38 -14.53 10.39
CA LEU A 440 -13.90 -14.16 9.05
C LEU A 440 -14.17 -12.69 8.70
N LYS A 441 -15.26 -12.11 9.19
CA LYS A 441 -15.58 -10.68 9.03
C LYS A 441 -14.64 -9.72 9.75
N ASP A 442 -13.97 -10.20 10.82
CA ASP A 442 -13.08 -9.38 11.65
C ASP A 442 -11.62 -9.43 11.15
N LEU A 443 -11.36 -10.19 10.08
CA LEU A 443 -10.04 -10.32 9.48
C LEU A 443 -9.68 -9.07 8.67
N SER A 444 -8.45 -8.58 8.85
CA SER A 444 -7.84 -7.61 7.95
C SER A 444 -7.68 -8.18 6.53
N GLY A 445 -7.59 -7.31 5.51
CA GLY A 445 -7.42 -7.76 4.13
C GLY A 445 -6.27 -8.73 3.93
N GLY A 446 -5.14 -8.48 4.59
CA GLY A 446 -4.00 -9.37 4.53
C GLY A 446 -4.19 -10.71 5.25
N GLU A 447 -4.90 -10.73 6.39
CA GLU A 447 -5.29 -11.99 7.04
C GLU A 447 -6.22 -12.81 6.15
N GLN A 448 -7.16 -12.16 5.45
CA GLN A 448 -8.04 -12.81 4.48
C GLN A 448 -7.24 -13.47 3.35
N VAL A 449 -6.26 -12.78 2.78
CA VAL A 449 -5.39 -13.33 1.73
C VAL A 449 -4.59 -14.53 2.23
N ARG A 450 -3.98 -14.45 3.41
CA ARG A 450 -3.25 -15.59 4.00
C ARG A 450 -4.15 -16.81 4.22
N LEU A 451 -5.36 -16.58 4.69
CA LEU A 451 -6.33 -17.66 4.90
C LEU A 451 -6.78 -18.29 3.56
N TRP A 452 -7.00 -17.44 2.54
CA TRP A 452 -7.37 -17.91 1.21
C TRP A 452 -6.24 -18.67 0.53
N LEU A 453 -4.99 -18.19 0.64
CA LEU A 453 -3.81 -18.92 0.16
C LEU A 453 -3.68 -20.28 0.85
N MET A 454 -3.92 -20.37 2.17
CA MET A 454 -3.95 -21.65 2.88
C MET A 454 -4.97 -22.61 2.23
N LYS A 455 -6.18 -22.13 1.92
CA LYS A 455 -7.22 -22.93 1.23
C LYS A 455 -6.68 -23.44 -0.11
N LEU A 456 -6.22 -22.56 -0.98
CA LEU A 456 -5.74 -22.91 -2.32
C LEU A 456 -4.58 -23.92 -2.29
N MET A 457 -3.69 -23.81 -1.30
CA MET A 457 -2.58 -24.77 -1.16
C MET A 457 -3.05 -26.16 -0.72
N GLN A 458 -4.11 -26.27 0.07
CA GLN A 458 -4.69 -27.58 0.42
C GLN A 458 -5.39 -28.26 -0.78
N GLU A 459 -5.85 -27.51 -1.77
CA GLU A 459 -6.49 -27.99 -2.99
C GLU A 459 -5.50 -28.54 -4.03
N LYS A 460 -4.18 -28.55 -3.73
CA LYS A 460 -3.12 -29.05 -4.63
C LYS A 460 -3.12 -28.34 -5.99
N THR A 461 -3.28 -27.05 -5.97
CA THR A 461 -3.25 -26.16 -7.14
C THR A 461 -1.91 -26.30 -7.88
N ASN A 462 -1.94 -26.38 -9.21
CA ASN A 462 -0.74 -26.39 -10.06
C ASN A 462 -0.67 -25.21 -11.04
N PHE A 463 -1.71 -24.41 -11.12
CA PHE A 463 -1.74 -23.11 -11.80
C PHE A 463 -2.43 -22.08 -10.88
N LEU A 464 -1.67 -21.14 -10.35
CA LEU A 464 -2.17 -20.12 -9.44
C LEU A 464 -2.37 -18.81 -10.19
N ILE A 465 -3.58 -18.28 -10.15
CA ILE A 465 -3.97 -17.00 -10.74
C ILE A 465 -4.31 -16.03 -9.61
N MET A 466 -3.76 -14.81 -9.65
CA MET A 466 -3.98 -13.81 -8.62
C MET A 466 -4.27 -12.45 -9.25
N ASP A 467 -5.32 -11.78 -8.77
CA ASP A 467 -5.69 -10.43 -9.20
C ASP A 467 -5.35 -9.42 -8.11
N GLU A 468 -4.27 -8.65 -8.32
CA GLU A 468 -3.73 -7.63 -7.42
C GLU A 468 -3.56 -8.10 -5.95
N PRO A 469 -2.82 -9.20 -5.71
CA PRO A 469 -2.75 -9.84 -4.40
C PRO A 469 -2.13 -8.97 -3.30
N THR A 470 -1.36 -7.95 -3.67
CA THR A 470 -0.64 -7.08 -2.73
C THR A 470 -1.41 -5.83 -2.31
N ASN A 471 -2.62 -5.62 -2.85
CA ASN A 471 -3.44 -4.48 -2.49
C ASN A 471 -3.89 -4.56 -1.02
N HIS A 472 -3.90 -3.42 -0.34
CA HIS A 472 -4.30 -3.27 1.07
C HIS A 472 -3.41 -4.02 2.08
N MET A 473 -2.25 -4.54 1.67
CA MET A 473 -1.28 -5.18 2.56
C MET A 473 -0.21 -4.19 2.99
N ASP A 474 0.20 -4.29 4.25
CA ASP A 474 1.40 -3.59 4.69
C ASP A 474 2.68 -4.23 4.09
N ILE A 475 3.79 -3.50 4.18
CA ILE A 475 5.05 -3.90 3.54
C ILE A 475 5.54 -5.26 4.03
N SER A 476 5.45 -5.54 5.33
CA SER A 476 5.92 -6.81 5.90
C SER A 476 5.13 -8.00 5.36
N MET A 477 3.82 -7.84 5.20
CA MET A 477 2.97 -8.89 4.66
C MET A 477 3.21 -9.11 3.17
N ARG A 478 3.46 -8.03 2.40
CA ARG A 478 3.87 -8.15 0.99
C ARG A 478 5.14 -8.98 0.86
N GLU A 479 6.16 -8.71 1.68
CA GLU A 479 7.41 -9.46 1.69
C GLU A 479 7.19 -10.95 2.00
N GLU A 480 6.36 -11.28 2.98
CA GLU A 480 6.03 -12.67 3.31
C GLU A 480 5.36 -13.41 2.13
N ILE A 481 4.42 -12.75 1.44
CA ILE A 481 3.75 -13.35 0.27
C ILE A 481 4.69 -13.47 -0.91
N GLU A 482 5.54 -12.49 -1.15
CA GLU A 482 6.55 -12.53 -2.22
C GLU A 482 7.55 -13.67 -2.01
N GLU A 483 8.04 -13.88 -0.77
CA GLU A 483 8.88 -15.03 -0.45
C GLU A 483 8.15 -16.35 -0.75
N LEU A 484 6.90 -16.48 -0.31
CA LEU A 484 6.07 -17.65 -0.57
C LEU A 484 5.89 -17.93 -2.07
N LEU A 485 5.57 -16.89 -2.84
CA LEU A 485 5.37 -17.02 -4.30
C LEU A 485 6.69 -17.26 -5.05
N THR A 486 7.81 -16.77 -4.52
CA THR A 486 9.14 -17.05 -5.09
C THR A 486 9.50 -18.53 -4.94
N GLU A 487 9.14 -19.16 -3.81
CA GLU A 487 9.35 -20.58 -3.57
C GLU A 487 8.33 -21.49 -4.30
N PHE A 488 7.25 -20.91 -4.82
CA PHE A 488 6.22 -21.66 -5.55
C PHE A 488 6.75 -22.20 -6.86
N LYS A 489 6.77 -23.54 -7.01
CA LYS A 489 7.33 -24.25 -8.18
C LYS A 489 6.34 -24.48 -9.32
N ALA A 490 5.06 -24.22 -9.10
CA ALA A 490 4.04 -24.38 -10.14
C ALA A 490 3.91 -23.10 -10.97
N THR A 491 2.99 -23.12 -11.94
CA THR A 491 2.74 -21.98 -12.83
C THR A 491 2.01 -20.86 -12.09
N LEU A 492 2.44 -19.63 -12.29
CA LEU A 492 1.92 -18.45 -11.62
C LEU A 492 1.55 -17.37 -12.64
N LEU A 493 0.33 -16.85 -12.56
CA LEU A 493 -0.15 -15.72 -13.34
C LEU A 493 -0.69 -14.65 -12.39
N VAL A 494 -0.09 -13.47 -12.37
CA VAL A 494 -0.43 -12.41 -11.41
C VAL A 494 -0.66 -11.09 -12.11
N VAL A 495 -1.80 -10.47 -11.87
CA VAL A 495 -2.01 -9.05 -12.17
C VAL A 495 -1.41 -8.25 -11.02
N THR A 496 -0.45 -7.40 -11.30
CA THR A 496 0.16 -6.53 -10.28
C THR A 496 0.70 -5.25 -10.88
N HIS A 497 0.63 -4.19 -10.08
CA HIS A 497 1.28 -2.91 -10.35
C HIS A 497 2.52 -2.69 -9.48
N ASP A 498 2.84 -3.63 -8.57
CA ASP A 498 4.00 -3.55 -7.70
C ASP A 498 5.29 -3.83 -8.49
N ARG A 499 6.05 -2.78 -8.79
CA ARG A 499 7.30 -2.85 -9.58
C ARG A 499 8.41 -3.62 -8.87
N TYR A 500 8.42 -3.62 -7.54
CA TYR A 500 9.41 -4.35 -6.75
C TYR A 500 9.14 -5.85 -6.85
N PHE A 501 7.89 -6.25 -6.69
CA PHE A 501 7.44 -7.63 -6.87
C PHE A 501 7.67 -8.14 -8.30
N LEU A 502 7.36 -7.30 -9.32
CA LEU A 502 7.62 -7.61 -10.73
C LEU A 502 9.10 -7.97 -10.98
N ASN A 503 10.01 -7.15 -10.48
CA ASN A 503 11.44 -7.32 -10.72
C ASN A 503 12.06 -8.52 -10.02
N GLN A 504 11.50 -8.98 -8.90
CA GLN A 504 12.06 -10.08 -8.11
C GLN A 504 11.50 -11.45 -8.48
N SER A 505 10.24 -11.52 -8.91
CA SER A 505 9.51 -12.79 -8.92
C SER A 505 9.06 -13.26 -10.30
N PHE A 506 9.17 -12.42 -11.34
CA PHE A 506 8.62 -12.73 -12.66
C PHE A 506 9.68 -12.62 -13.76
N ASP A 507 9.65 -13.60 -14.67
CA ASP A 507 10.55 -13.66 -15.83
C ASP A 507 9.85 -13.21 -17.12
N GLN A 508 8.52 -13.30 -17.18
CA GLN A 508 7.69 -13.06 -18.34
C GLN A 508 6.53 -12.13 -18.01
N ALA A 509 6.07 -11.37 -18.98
CA ALA A 509 4.86 -10.57 -18.90
C ALA A 509 3.88 -10.90 -20.04
N LEU A 510 2.59 -10.88 -19.73
CA LEU A 510 1.51 -10.72 -20.68
C LEU A 510 1.08 -9.25 -20.62
N GLU A 511 1.47 -8.46 -21.63
CA GLU A 511 1.14 -7.04 -21.70
C GLU A 511 -0.08 -6.83 -22.58
N ILE A 512 -1.10 -6.14 -22.04
CA ILE A 512 -2.27 -5.69 -22.78
C ILE A 512 -2.02 -4.24 -23.20
N LYS A 513 -1.74 -4.06 -24.48
CA LYS A 513 -1.40 -2.76 -25.06
C LYS A 513 -1.96 -2.62 -26.47
N ASP A 514 -2.48 -1.43 -26.79
CA ASP A 514 -3.00 -1.08 -28.11
C ASP A 514 -4.02 -2.10 -28.68
N GLY A 515 -4.82 -2.72 -27.78
CA GLY A 515 -5.84 -3.69 -28.16
C GLY A 515 -5.30 -5.09 -28.48
N GLN A 516 -4.10 -5.44 -28.03
CA GLN A 516 -3.53 -6.79 -28.17
C GLN A 516 -2.92 -7.27 -26.86
N VAL A 517 -2.89 -8.60 -26.68
CA VAL A 517 -2.20 -9.27 -25.59
C VAL A 517 -0.93 -9.91 -26.13
N THR A 518 0.22 -9.43 -25.68
CA THR A 518 1.52 -9.95 -26.12
C THR A 518 2.32 -10.52 -24.96
N LYS A 519 3.00 -11.65 -25.19
CA LYS A 519 3.90 -12.26 -24.23
C LYS A 519 5.35 -11.85 -24.52
N HIS A 520 6.05 -11.32 -23.52
CA HIS A 520 7.44 -10.92 -23.64
C HIS A 520 8.22 -11.12 -22.33
N PRO A 521 9.56 -11.26 -22.39
CA PRO A 521 10.38 -11.32 -21.18
C PRO A 521 10.39 -9.97 -20.46
N ILE A 522 10.38 -10.02 -19.12
CA ILE A 522 10.60 -8.84 -18.29
C ILE A 522 12.11 -8.58 -18.25
N PHE A 523 12.55 -7.53 -18.94
CA PHE A 523 13.94 -7.09 -18.82
C PHE A 523 14.13 -6.37 -17.49
N THR A 524 14.55 -7.12 -16.48
CA THR A 524 14.99 -6.53 -15.22
C THR A 524 16.18 -5.62 -15.48
N ARG A 525 15.98 -4.31 -15.41
CA ARG A 525 17.11 -3.43 -15.10
C ARG A 525 17.50 -3.77 -13.66
N LYS A 526 18.58 -4.55 -13.50
CA LYS A 526 19.23 -4.70 -12.20
C LYS A 526 19.57 -3.30 -11.72
N VAL A 527 18.84 -2.83 -10.74
CA VAL A 527 19.15 -1.62 -9.98
C VAL A 527 20.23 -1.97 -8.96
#